data_aaa306530da91c9a0130c6c5ab85ad22
#
_entry.id   aaa306530da91c9a0130c6c5ab85ad22
#
_cell.length_a   1.000
_cell.length_b   1.000
_cell.length_c   1.000
_cell.angle_alpha   90.00
_cell.angle_beta   90.00
_cell.angle_gamma   90.00
#
_symmetry.space_group_name_H-M   'P 1'
#
loop_
_entity.id
_entity.type
_entity.pdbx_description
1 polymer ?
#
loop_
_entity_poly.entity_id
_entity_poly.type
_entity_poly.pdbx_seq_one_letter_code
_entity_poly.pdbx_strand_id
1 'polypeptide(L)'
;TWGNMINADYSINEEWMNRVQDVVDYATAENMYVVLNIHHDGTDNNSDYKGTYGDEKYSHGWLDITSDDETVWSGVKTKFAGVWKTIAERFKNYDEHLILESMNEVYIHGQGWTADAESISKQNKKINELNQIFVDTVRATGSNNAKRWLTVCSLNTNIKYALGNYSTSFEIPKDSAAGKIMVTVHDYDAYNKNSVNEATDASYANQFKQLKSKF
;
A
#
# COMPACT_ATOMS: atom_id res chain seq x y z
N THR A 1 11.30 5.64 -4.92
CA THR A 1 10.20 6.21 -4.13
C THR A 1 9.49 7.31 -4.91
N TRP A 2 8.21 7.50 -4.65
CA TRP A 2 7.41 8.53 -5.32
C TRP A 2 7.60 9.92 -4.68
N GLY A 3 7.92 9.98 -3.40
CA GLY A 3 7.92 11.20 -2.58
C GLY A 3 8.61 12.40 -3.22
N ASN A 4 9.81 12.21 -3.76
CA ASN A 4 10.58 13.29 -4.41
C ASN A 4 10.11 13.61 -5.83
N MET A 5 9.19 12.84 -6.37
CA MET A 5 8.65 12.97 -7.72
C MET A 5 7.23 13.53 -7.74
N ILE A 6 6.70 13.91 -6.58
CA ILE A 6 5.38 14.51 -6.44
C ILE A 6 5.51 16.03 -6.54
N ASN A 7 4.80 16.62 -7.50
CA ASN A 7 4.73 18.06 -7.70
C ASN A 7 3.87 18.75 -6.63
N ALA A 8 3.91 20.07 -6.56
CA ALA A 8 3.14 20.86 -5.60
C ALA A 8 1.62 20.72 -5.75
N ASP A 9 1.12 20.38 -6.93
CA ASP A 9 -0.27 20.11 -7.23
C ASP A 9 -0.68 18.64 -7.04
N TYR A 10 0.23 17.84 -6.45
CA TYR A 10 0.10 16.39 -6.22
C TYR A 10 0.11 15.52 -7.50
N SER A 11 0.36 16.09 -8.66
CA SER A 11 0.71 15.31 -9.85
C SER A 11 2.11 14.68 -9.70
N ILE A 12 2.41 13.73 -10.54
CA ILE A 12 3.72 13.08 -10.58
C ILE A 12 4.58 13.75 -11.67
N ASN A 13 5.87 13.94 -11.38
CA ASN A 13 6.84 14.38 -12.37
C ASN A 13 6.74 13.52 -13.63
N GLU A 14 6.63 14.15 -14.80
CA GLU A 14 6.35 13.47 -16.07
C GLU A 14 7.51 12.57 -16.52
N GLU A 15 8.74 12.98 -16.33
CA GLU A 15 9.92 12.17 -16.68
C GLU A 15 9.97 10.90 -15.82
N TRP A 16 9.67 11.02 -14.52
CA TRP A 16 9.56 9.87 -13.64
C TRP A 16 8.41 8.94 -14.06
N MET A 17 7.25 9.50 -14.38
CA MET A 17 6.09 8.72 -14.82
C MET A 17 6.36 7.97 -16.12
N ASN A 18 7.07 8.59 -17.07
CA ASN A 18 7.51 7.95 -18.29
C ASN A 18 8.43 6.76 -17.97
N ARG A 19 9.37 6.94 -17.03
CA ARG A 19 10.26 5.84 -16.60
C ARG A 19 9.51 4.69 -15.96
N VAL A 20 8.51 4.97 -15.13
CA VAL A 20 7.64 3.93 -14.56
C VAL A 20 6.87 3.21 -15.65
N GLN A 21 6.34 3.94 -16.62
CA GLN A 21 5.62 3.37 -17.75
C GLN A 21 6.51 2.46 -18.59
N ASP A 22 7.75 2.86 -18.91
CA ASP A 22 8.71 2.01 -19.64
C ASP A 22 8.88 0.64 -18.97
N VAL A 23 9.00 0.63 -17.63
CA VAL A 23 9.16 -0.63 -16.88
C VAL A 23 7.90 -1.50 -16.95
N VAL A 24 6.73 -0.88 -16.83
CA VAL A 24 5.45 -1.60 -16.98
C VAL A 24 5.32 -2.16 -18.39
N ASP A 25 5.66 -1.37 -19.42
CA ASP A 25 5.58 -1.77 -20.82
C ASP A 25 6.53 -2.95 -21.12
N TYR A 26 7.77 -2.93 -20.60
CA TYR A 26 8.71 -4.04 -20.79
C TYR A 26 8.16 -5.35 -20.23
N ALA A 27 7.59 -5.30 -19.02
CA ALA A 27 7.08 -6.50 -18.37
C ALA A 27 5.78 -7.02 -19.04
N THR A 28 4.85 -6.13 -19.37
CA THR A 28 3.60 -6.52 -20.04
C THR A 28 3.83 -7.02 -21.46
N ALA A 29 4.84 -6.49 -22.18
CA ALA A 29 5.24 -7.01 -23.50
C ALA A 29 5.71 -8.46 -23.45
N GLU A 30 6.25 -8.92 -22.32
CA GLU A 30 6.63 -10.31 -22.06
C GLU A 30 5.49 -11.14 -21.42
N ASN A 31 4.25 -10.64 -21.51
CA ASN A 31 3.06 -11.29 -20.93
C ASN A 31 3.15 -11.53 -19.41
N MET A 32 3.86 -10.65 -18.69
CA MET A 32 3.99 -10.70 -17.23
C MET A 32 2.88 -9.89 -16.57
N TYR A 33 2.44 -10.35 -15.40
CA TYR A 33 1.62 -9.52 -14.52
C TYR A 33 2.51 -8.55 -13.75
N VAL A 34 2.06 -7.30 -13.65
CA VAL A 34 2.76 -6.22 -12.95
C VAL A 34 1.89 -5.72 -11.81
N VAL A 35 2.45 -5.63 -10.62
CA VAL A 35 1.83 -4.93 -9.48
C VAL A 35 2.55 -3.60 -9.30
N LEU A 36 1.83 -2.50 -9.48
CA LEU A 36 2.35 -1.14 -9.30
C LEU A 36 1.81 -0.55 -8.01
N ASN A 37 2.71 -0.12 -7.11
CA ASN A 37 2.36 0.44 -5.81
C ASN A 37 3.06 1.76 -5.49
N ILE A 38 2.61 2.42 -4.42
CA ILE A 38 3.36 3.46 -3.72
C ILE A 38 4.26 2.76 -2.70
N HIS A 39 5.59 2.91 -2.87
CA HIS A 39 6.59 2.14 -2.12
C HIS A 39 7.54 3.07 -1.37
N HIS A 40 7.80 2.80 -0.08
CA HIS A 40 8.65 3.57 0.83
C HIS A 40 8.25 5.05 0.98
N ASP A 41 6.98 5.37 0.91
CA ASP A 41 6.43 6.71 1.08
C ASP A 41 5.76 6.90 2.45
N GLY A 42 5.77 5.90 3.30
CA GLY A 42 5.36 5.96 4.72
C GLY A 42 6.30 6.83 5.55
N THR A 43 5.87 7.14 6.74
CA THR A 43 6.69 7.88 7.71
C THR A 43 7.91 7.06 8.07
N ASP A 44 9.02 7.43 7.52
CA ASP A 44 10.30 6.97 7.98
C ASP A 44 11.17 8.13 8.44
N ASN A 45 11.17 8.38 9.74
CA ASN A 45 12.26 9.11 10.40
C ASN A 45 13.34 8.12 10.86
N ASN A 46 13.42 6.95 10.25
CA ASN A 46 14.44 6.00 10.61
C ASN A 46 15.82 6.62 10.35
N SER A 47 16.57 6.82 11.41
CA SER A 47 17.97 7.27 11.38
C SER A 47 18.84 6.42 10.45
N ASP A 48 18.45 5.17 10.21
CA ASP A 48 19.17 4.24 9.35
C ASP A 48 19.10 4.64 7.87
N TYR A 49 17.97 5.19 7.42
CA TYR A 49 17.86 5.73 6.06
C TYR A 49 18.64 7.03 5.88
N LYS A 50 18.65 7.89 6.90
CA LYS A 50 19.53 9.08 6.90
C LYS A 50 21.01 8.71 6.82
N GLY A 51 21.41 7.62 7.49
CA GLY A 51 22.78 7.11 7.47
C GLY A 51 23.19 6.47 6.15
N THR A 52 22.27 5.79 5.46
CA THR A 52 22.57 5.04 4.24
C THR A 52 22.62 5.94 2.99
N TYR A 53 21.80 6.97 2.92
CA TYR A 53 21.70 7.84 1.74
C TYR A 53 22.14 9.29 1.99
N GLY A 54 22.51 9.65 3.22
CA GLY A 54 23.19 10.90 3.58
C GLY A 54 22.45 12.20 3.30
N ASP A 55 21.18 12.16 2.89
CA ASP A 55 20.46 13.31 2.38
C ASP A 55 19.04 13.40 2.96
N GLU A 56 18.72 14.51 3.62
CA GLU A 56 17.40 14.75 4.23
C GLU A 56 16.26 14.72 3.20
N LYS A 57 16.54 14.97 1.92
CA LYS A 57 15.53 14.88 0.86
C LYS A 57 14.98 13.47 0.63
N TYR A 58 15.63 12.45 1.16
CA TYR A 58 15.17 11.06 1.16
C TYR A 58 14.50 10.64 2.46
N SER A 59 14.35 11.55 3.43
CA SER A 59 13.53 11.30 4.61
C SER A 59 12.04 11.48 4.26
N HIS A 60 11.26 10.44 4.31
CA HIS A 60 10.19 10.15 3.39
C HIS A 60 8.79 10.16 3.95
N GLY A 61 8.43 11.03 4.73
CA GLY A 61 7.20 10.96 5.47
C GLY A 61 5.97 11.68 4.90
N TRP A 62 5.76 11.72 3.59
CA TRP A 62 4.53 12.35 3.12
C TRP A 62 3.27 11.50 3.37
N LEU A 63 3.39 10.18 3.43
CA LEU A 63 2.30 9.25 3.76
C LEU A 63 2.31 8.97 5.27
N ASP A 64 2.09 10.02 6.06
CA ASP A 64 2.12 9.95 7.52
C ASP A 64 0.76 9.51 8.08
N ILE A 65 0.69 8.26 8.56
CA ILE A 65 -0.47 7.74 9.28
C ILE A 65 -0.37 7.95 10.79
N THR A 66 0.75 8.47 11.31
CA THR A 66 1.03 8.57 12.75
C THR A 66 0.43 9.82 13.38
N SER A 67 0.42 10.94 12.64
CA SER A 67 -0.05 12.22 13.16
C SER A 67 -1.51 12.21 13.61
N ASP A 68 -1.81 12.79 14.76
CA ASP A 68 -3.16 13.02 15.28
C ASP A 68 -3.74 14.37 14.87
N ASP A 69 -2.95 15.21 14.19
CA ASP A 69 -3.40 16.49 13.68
C ASP A 69 -4.30 16.27 12.45
N GLU A 70 -5.56 16.66 12.57
CA GLU A 70 -6.55 16.52 11.49
C GLU A 70 -6.19 17.32 10.24
N THR A 71 -5.46 18.43 10.38
CA THR A 71 -4.98 19.23 9.23
C THR A 71 -3.92 18.46 8.48
N VAL A 72 -2.96 17.87 9.18
CA VAL A 72 -1.92 16.99 8.61
C VAL A 72 -2.58 15.81 7.92
N TRP A 73 -3.51 15.12 8.62
CA TRP A 73 -4.21 13.97 8.09
C TRP A 73 -5.03 14.28 6.83
N SER A 74 -5.73 15.42 6.82
CA SER A 74 -6.46 15.90 5.64
C SER A 74 -5.51 16.15 4.46
N GLY A 75 -4.34 16.74 4.73
CA GLY A 75 -3.29 16.95 3.73
C GLY A 75 -2.78 15.64 3.13
N VAL A 76 -2.52 14.65 3.97
CA VAL A 76 -2.09 13.29 3.55
C VAL A 76 -3.14 12.66 2.62
N LYS A 77 -4.41 12.68 3.00
CA LYS A 77 -5.51 12.12 2.19
C LYS A 77 -5.61 12.81 0.82
N THR A 78 -5.54 14.13 0.80
CA THR A 78 -5.61 14.92 -0.44
C THR A 78 -4.44 14.60 -1.38
N LYS A 79 -3.24 14.55 -0.82
CA LYS A 79 -2.02 14.20 -1.59
C LYS A 79 -2.09 12.76 -2.11
N PHE A 80 -2.52 11.82 -1.28
CA PHE A 80 -2.67 10.42 -1.66
C PHE A 80 -3.66 10.24 -2.82
N ALA A 81 -4.81 10.91 -2.76
CA ALA A 81 -5.78 10.92 -3.84
C ALA A 81 -5.21 11.53 -5.13
N GLY A 82 -4.48 12.64 -5.05
CA GLY A 82 -3.85 13.30 -6.21
C GLY A 82 -2.81 12.41 -6.89
N VAL A 83 -1.95 11.79 -6.10
CA VAL A 83 -0.93 10.83 -6.59
C VAL A 83 -1.60 9.66 -7.30
N TRP A 84 -2.58 9.01 -6.66
CA TRP A 84 -3.29 7.89 -7.27
C TRP A 84 -4.11 8.28 -8.50
N LYS A 85 -4.68 9.48 -8.52
CA LYS A 85 -5.36 9.99 -9.72
C LYS A 85 -4.39 10.07 -10.90
N THR A 86 -3.20 10.62 -10.70
CA THR A 86 -2.19 10.75 -11.76
C THR A 86 -1.74 9.38 -12.27
N ILE A 87 -1.44 8.44 -11.36
CA ILE A 87 -1.07 7.07 -11.73
C ILE A 87 -2.22 6.38 -12.49
N ALA A 88 -3.43 6.42 -11.93
CA ALA A 88 -4.58 5.75 -12.50
C ALA A 88 -4.96 6.30 -13.90
N GLU A 89 -4.89 7.62 -14.11
CA GLU A 89 -5.12 8.24 -15.43
C GLU A 89 -4.09 7.79 -16.45
N ARG A 90 -2.81 7.71 -16.08
CA ARG A 90 -1.73 7.25 -16.98
C ARG A 90 -1.98 5.82 -17.46
N PHE A 91 -2.41 4.95 -16.57
CA PHE A 91 -2.50 3.51 -16.82
C PHE A 91 -3.92 2.98 -17.07
N LYS A 92 -4.93 3.83 -17.20
CA LYS A 92 -6.34 3.40 -17.29
C LYS A 92 -6.68 2.50 -18.49
N ASN A 93 -5.89 2.56 -19.55
CA ASN A 93 -6.12 1.77 -20.77
C ASN A 93 -5.29 0.46 -20.80
N TYR A 94 -4.43 0.21 -19.83
CA TYR A 94 -3.72 -1.06 -19.69
C TYR A 94 -4.70 -2.18 -19.36
N ASP A 95 -4.44 -3.38 -19.84
CA ASP A 95 -5.28 -4.55 -19.62
C ASP A 95 -5.12 -5.15 -18.20
N GLU A 96 -5.57 -6.39 -18.03
CA GLU A 96 -5.55 -7.10 -16.74
C GLU A 96 -4.17 -7.52 -16.26
N HIS A 97 -3.12 -7.43 -17.06
CA HIS A 97 -1.76 -7.70 -16.64
C HIS A 97 -1.24 -6.64 -15.68
N LEU A 98 -1.81 -5.44 -15.67
CA LEU A 98 -1.48 -4.43 -14.68
C LEU A 98 -2.48 -4.45 -13.52
N ILE A 99 -1.97 -4.67 -12.32
CA ILE A 99 -2.67 -4.60 -11.04
C ILE A 99 -2.16 -3.37 -10.29
N LEU A 100 -3.05 -2.62 -9.66
CA LEU A 100 -2.66 -1.48 -8.82
C LEU A 100 -2.81 -1.86 -7.34
N GLU A 101 -1.79 -1.52 -6.55
CA GLU A 101 -1.74 -1.77 -5.12
C GLU A 101 -1.68 -0.45 -4.34
N SER A 102 -2.56 -0.29 -3.36
CA SER A 102 -2.78 0.97 -2.66
C SER A 102 -1.53 1.59 -2.06
N MET A 103 -0.74 0.80 -1.38
CA MET A 103 0.51 1.20 -0.73
C MET A 103 1.32 -0.03 -0.33
N ASN A 104 2.60 0.17 -0.03
CA ASN A 104 3.46 -0.88 0.51
C ASN A 104 3.31 -0.98 2.05
N GLU A 105 4.36 -1.30 2.75
CA GLU A 105 4.46 -1.53 4.18
C GLU A 105 4.44 -0.22 4.99
N VAL A 106 3.30 0.46 5.03
CA VAL A 106 3.13 1.69 5.83
C VAL A 106 3.03 1.33 7.31
N TYR A 107 3.86 1.95 8.15
CA TYR A 107 3.97 1.64 9.57
C TYR A 107 3.89 2.88 10.48
N ILE A 108 3.81 2.65 11.78
CA ILE A 108 3.69 3.71 12.78
C ILE A 108 5.09 4.25 13.11
N HIS A 109 5.29 5.53 12.89
CA HIS A 109 6.52 6.20 13.25
C HIS A 109 6.87 6.00 14.74
N GLY A 110 8.11 5.63 15.01
CA GLY A 110 8.61 5.36 16.36
C GLY A 110 8.27 3.97 16.94
N GLN A 111 7.39 3.20 16.31
CA GLN A 111 7.06 1.83 16.71
C GLN A 111 7.61 0.76 15.75
N GLY A 112 8.07 1.16 14.58
CA GLY A 112 8.63 0.26 13.56
C GLY A 112 7.63 -0.82 13.13
N TRP A 113 8.07 -2.06 13.13
CA TRP A 113 7.28 -3.21 12.66
C TRP A 113 6.35 -3.82 13.71
N THR A 114 6.40 -3.31 14.94
CA THR A 114 5.55 -3.79 16.04
C THR A 114 4.77 -2.63 16.65
N ALA A 115 3.52 -2.87 17.00
CA ALA A 115 2.67 -1.89 17.64
C ALA A 115 1.76 -2.55 18.67
N ASP A 116 1.34 -1.79 19.70
CA ASP A 116 0.32 -2.21 20.64
C ASP A 116 -1.09 -2.18 20.02
N ALA A 117 -2.05 -2.85 20.66
CA ALA A 117 -3.40 -3.02 20.12
C ALA A 117 -4.17 -1.69 19.97
N GLU A 118 -3.91 -0.71 20.81
CA GLU A 118 -4.55 0.61 20.73
C GLU A 118 -4.02 1.37 19.51
N SER A 119 -2.72 1.42 19.35
CA SER A 119 -2.04 2.01 18.18
C SER A 119 -2.49 1.34 16.87
N ILE A 120 -2.57 0.01 16.85
CA ILE A 120 -3.06 -0.74 15.69
C ILE A 120 -4.50 -0.35 15.34
N SER A 121 -5.39 -0.29 16.32
CA SER A 121 -6.79 0.13 16.11
C SER A 121 -6.90 1.52 15.51
N LYS A 122 -6.13 2.46 16.04
CA LYS A 122 -6.10 3.84 15.58
C LYS A 122 -5.60 3.94 14.14
N GLN A 123 -4.53 3.22 13.83
CA GLN A 123 -3.96 3.25 12.50
C GLN A 123 -4.76 2.44 11.48
N ASN A 124 -5.43 1.37 11.88
CA ASN A 124 -6.36 0.64 11.02
C ASN A 124 -7.47 1.56 10.47
N LYS A 125 -7.98 2.49 11.27
CA LYS A 125 -8.94 3.49 10.78
C LYS A 125 -8.37 4.27 9.61
N LYS A 126 -7.13 4.77 9.75
CA LYS A 126 -6.46 5.56 8.69
C LYS A 126 -6.13 4.72 7.47
N ILE A 127 -5.64 3.48 7.66
CA ILE A 127 -5.38 2.54 6.56
C ILE A 127 -6.67 2.22 5.80
N ASN A 128 -7.78 1.98 6.49
CA ASN A 128 -9.08 1.75 5.86
C ASN A 128 -9.54 2.97 5.05
N GLU A 129 -9.38 4.20 5.57
CA GLU A 129 -9.67 5.43 4.85
C GLU A 129 -8.82 5.57 3.58
N LEU A 130 -7.50 5.33 3.66
CA LEU A 130 -6.60 5.39 2.50
C LEU A 130 -6.95 4.34 1.45
N ASN A 131 -7.21 3.10 1.86
CA ASN A 131 -7.63 2.05 0.95
C ASN A 131 -8.96 2.40 0.23
N GLN A 132 -9.91 3.03 0.94
CA GLN A 132 -11.16 3.49 0.32
C GLN A 132 -10.89 4.63 -0.68
N ILE A 133 -10.07 5.63 -0.31
CA ILE A 133 -9.67 6.73 -1.21
C ILE A 133 -8.99 6.19 -2.47
N PHE A 134 -8.11 5.21 -2.31
CA PHE A 134 -7.45 4.55 -3.45
C PHE A 134 -8.46 3.92 -4.40
N VAL A 135 -9.36 3.07 -3.89
CA VAL A 135 -10.37 2.39 -4.71
C VAL A 135 -11.25 3.42 -5.43
N ASP A 136 -11.79 4.38 -4.71
CA ASP A 136 -12.69 5.40 -5.26
C ASP A 136 -11.96 6.22 -6.35
N THR A 137 -10.73 6.63 -6.09
CA THR A 137 -9.92 7.42 -7.03
C THR A 137 -9.63 6.64 -8.30
N VAL A 138 -9.18 5.39 -8.18
CA VAL A 138 -8.86 4.56 -9.35
C VAL A 138 -10.13 4.28 -10.17
N ARG A 139 -11.24 3.89 -9.53
CA ARG A 139 -12.51 3.61 -10.21
C ARG A 139 -13.05 4.83 -10.95
N ALA A 140 -12.92 6.02 -10.37
CA ALA A 140 -13.38 7.28 -10.97
C ALA A 140 -12.68 7.61 -12.29
N THR A 141 -11.48 7.09 -12.57
CA THR A 141 -10.79 7.32 -13.85
C THR A 141 -11.40 6.54 -15.02
N GLY A 142 -12.26 5.57 -14.76
CA GLY A 142 -13.01 4.85 -15.77
C GLY A 142 -12.14 3.91 -16.64
N SER A 143 -12.56 3.68 -17.89
CA SER A 143 -11.88 2.75 -18.82
C SER A 143 -11.65 1.37 -18.16
N ASN A 144 -10.49 0.75 -18.34
CA ASN A 144 -10.17 -0.55 -17.73
C ASN A 144 -10.06 -0.47 -16.19
N ASN A 145 -9.79 0.70 -15.64
CA ASN A 145 -9.76 0.90 -14.19
C ASN A 145 -11.14 0.69 -13.53
N ALA A 146 -12.25 0.84 -14.27
CA ALA A 146 -13.59 0.56 -13.75
C ALA A 146 -13.77 -0.89 -13.27
N LYS A 147 -12.95 -1.83 -13.75
CA LYS A 147 -13.01 -3.26 -13.42
C LYS A 147 -11.64 -3.92 -13.21
N ARG A 148 -10.58 -3.13 -13.11
CA ARG A 148 -9.22 -3.61 -12.85
C ARG A 148 -9.14 -4.33 -11.51
N TRP A 149 -8.31 -5.35 -11.40
CA TRP A 149 -7.92 -5.89 -10.12
C TRP A 149 -7.13 -4.85 -9.33
N LEU A 150 -7.57 -4.61 -8.11
CA LEU A 150 -6.90 -3.75 -7.14
C LEU A 150 -6.47 -4.58 -5.95
N THR A 151 -5.38 -4.20 -5.30
CA THR A 151 -4.97 -4.84 -4.06
C THR A 151 -4.78 -3.81 -2.97
N VAL A 152 -5.20 -4.15 -1.77
CA VAL A 152 -5.16 -3.32 -0.58
C VAL A 152 -4.42 -4.04 0.53
N CYS A 153 -3.81 -3.29 1.42
CA CYS A 153 -3.02 -3.84 2.51
C CYS A 153 -3.51 -3.37 3.88
N SER A 154 -3.23 -4.20 4.89
CA SER A 154 -3.33 -3.81 6.29
C SER A 154 -2.11 -3.00 6.73
N LEU A 155 -2.11 -2.51 7.95
CA LEU A 155 -0.94 -1.90 8.59
C LEU A 155 0.29 -2.82 8.43
N ASN A 156 1.42 -2.26 8.01
CA ASN A 156 2.67 -2.98 7.70
C ASN A 156 2.53 -4.11 6.66
N THR A 157 1.43 -4.17 5.92
CA THR A 157 1.11 -5.31 5.05
C THR A 157 1.19 -6.66 5.80
N ASN A 158 0.92 -6.64 7.10
CA ASN A 158 1.14 -7.75 8.01
C ASN A 158 -0.13 -8.59 8.18
N ILE A 159 -0.04 -9.89 7.89
CA ILE A 159 -1.16 -10.83 7.99
C ILE A 159 -1.79 -10.85 9.40
N LYS A 160 -0.98 -10.67 10.46
CA LYS A 160 -1.48 -10.64 11.86
C LYS A 160 -2.36 -9.42 12.11
N TYR A 161 -2.03 -8.28 11.49
CA TYR A 161 -2.84 -7.06 11.61
C TYR A 161 -4.08 -7.11 10.72
N ALA A 162 -4.01 -7.79 9.58
CA ALA A 162 -5.18 -8.08 8.76
C ALA A 162 -6.19 -8.99 9.46
N LEU A 163 -5.72 -10.01 10.17
CA LEU A 163 -6.54 -11.00 10.85
C LEU A 163 -7.01 -10.57 12.24
N GLY A 164 -6.24 -9.71 12.91
CA GLY A 164 -6.44 -9.37 14.32
C GLY A 164 -7.82 -8.77 14.60
N ASN A 165 -8.30 -9.03 15.80
CA ASN A 165 -9.53 -8.46 16.32
C ASN A 165 -9.19 -7.26 17.21
N TYR A 166 -9.33 -6.09 16.65
CA TYR A 166 -9.07 -4.80 17.29
C TYR A 166 -10.38 -4.01 17.42
N SER A 167 -10.40 -2.97 18.23
CA SER A 167 -11.58 -2.07 18.31
C SER A 167 -11.89 -1.41 16.97
N THR A 168 -10.87 -1.17 16.15
CA THR A 168 -11.02 -0.91 14.71
C THR A 168 -10.13 -1.90 13.97
N SER A 169 -10.74 -2.85 13.28
CA SER A 169 -10.03 -3.87 12.49
C SER A 169 -9.77 -3.37 11.07
N PHE A 170 -8.85 -4.04 10.37
CA PHE A 170 -8.70 -3.89 8.94
C PHE A 170 -9.96 -4.36 8.22
N GLU A 171 -10.42 -3.57 7.25
CA GLU A 171 -11.63 -3.83 6.46
C GLU A 171 -11.34 -3.70 4.96
N ILE A 172 -12.05 -4.52 4.18
CA ILE A 172 -12.03 -4.38 2.71
C ILE A 172 -12.83 -3.13 2.34
N PRO A 173 -12.27 -2.22 1.51
CA PRO A 173 -13.00 -1.06 1.03
C PRO A 173 -14.21 -1.46 0.19
N LYS A 174 -15.23 -0.61 0.17
CA LYS A 174 -16.34 -0.75 -0.77
C LYS A 174 -15.84 -0.55 -2.20
N ASP A 175 -16.32 -1.36 -3.12
CA ASP A 175 -15.93 -1.28 -4.52
C ASP A 175 -17.16 -1.39 -5.43
N SER A 176 -17.23 -0.56 -6.44
CA SER A 176 -18.25 -0.65 -7.49
C SER A 176 -18.04 -1.86 -8.41
N ALA A 177 -16.82 -2.39 -8.49
CA ALA A 177 -16.47 -3.59 -9.23
C ALA A 177 -16.46 -4.82 -8.31
N ALA A 178 -17.57 -5.52 -8.22
CA ALA A 178 -17.72 -6.68 -7.33
C ALA A 178 -16.63 -7.75 -7.55
N GLY A 179 -16.00 -8.20 -6.46
CA GLY A 179 -14.98 -9.25 -6.46
C GLY A 179 -13.69 -8.87 -7.17
N LYS A 180 -13.35 -7.58 -7.23
CA LYS A 180 -12.12 -7.07 -7.87
C LYS A 180 -11.10 -6.49 -6.87
N ILE A 181 -11.25 -6.78 -5.58
CA ILE A 181 -10.28 -6.44 -4.54
C ILE A 181 -9.56 -7.71 -4.08
N MET A 182 -8.25 -7.62 -3.94
CA MET A 182 -7.39 -8.60 -3.30
C MET A 182 -6.75 -7.98 -2.05
N VAL A 183 -6.35 -8.79 -1.10
CA VAL A 183 -5.57 -8.37 0.08
C VAL A 183 -4.14 -8.81 -0.10
N THR A 184 -3.22 -7.83 -0.03
CA THR A 184 -1.79 -8.12 0.00
C THR A 184 -1.33 -8.35 1.43
N VAL A 185 -0.50 -9.37 1.61
CA VAL A 185 0.22 -9.63 2.86
C VAL A 185 1.67 -9.98 2.55
N HIS A 186 2.59 -9.47 3.37
CA HIS A 186 4.00 -9.81 3.34
C HIS A 186 4.31 -10.76 4.51
N ASP A 187 5.01 -11.83 4.22
CA ASP A 187 5.43 -12.82 5.21
C ASP A 187 6.91 -13.14 5.04
N TYR A 188 7.71 -12.73 6.02
CA TYR A 188 9.16 -12.97 6.07
C TYR A 188 9.53 -14.07 7.09
N ASP A 189 8.57 -14.56 7.86
CA ASP A 189 8.84 -15.48 8.97
C ASP A 189 9.45 -16.80 8.48
N ALA A 190 8.99 -17.33 7.36
CA ALA A 190 9.53 -18.55 6.78
C ALA A 190 10.97 -18.38 6.29
N TYR A 191 11.33 -17.19 5.79
CA TYR A 191 12.66 -16.86 5.30
C TYR A 191 13.67 -16.59 6.45
N ASN A 192 13.20 -15.93 7.52
CA ASN A 192 14.06 -15.47 8.62
C ASN A 192 14.31 -16.55 9.69
N LYS A 193 13.57 -17.65 9.69
CA LYS A 193 13.75 -18.75 10.64
C LYS A 193 14.55 -19.87 9.99
N ASN A 194 15.74 -20.15 10.55
CA ASN A 194 16.59 -21.28 10.15
C ASN A 194 15.93 -22.66 10.37
N SER A 195 14.66 -22.73 10.71
CA SER A 195 13.92 -23.95 10.93
C SER A 195 12.47 -23.81 10.43
N VAL A 196 12.29 -24.15 9.16
CA VAL A 196 10.96 -24.50 8.67
C VAL A 196 10.67 -25.89 9.22
N ASN A 197 9.58 -26.04 9.97
CA ASN A 197 9.10 -27.33 10.48
C ASN A 197 7.58 -27.44 10.27
N GLU A 198 7.05 -28.67 10.39
CA GLU A 198 5.63 -28.93 10.15
C GLU A 198 4.68 -28.05 11.00
N ALA A 199 5.06 -27.70 12.22
CA ALA A 199 4.23 -26.85 13.08
C ALA A 199 4.19 -25.39 12.56
N THR A 200 5.31 -24.89 12.01
CA THR A 200 5.39 -23.55 11.39
C THR A 200 4.53 -23.55 10.12
N ASP A 201 4.66 -24.54 9.27
CA ASP A 201 3.87 -24.69 8.04
C ASP A 201 2.37 -24.77 8.32
N ALA A 202 1.97 -25.54 9.33
CA ALA A 202 0.58 -25.63 9.76
C ALA A 202 0.04 -24.27 10.28
N SER A 203 0.88 -23.49 10.96
CA SER A 203 0.51 -22.14 11.43
C SER A 203 0.28 -21.19 10.25
N TYR A 204 1.16 -21.19 9.25
CA TYR A 204 0.98 -20.37 8.03
C TYR A 204 -0.26 -20.79 7.26
N ALA A 205 -0.42 -22.08 7.00
CA ALA A 205 -1.59 -22.59 6.30
C ALA A 205 -2.90 -22.18 7.01
N ASN A 206 -2.91 -22.17 8.35
CA ASN A 206 -4.06 -21.72 9.12
C ASN A 206 -4.31 -20.20 8.99
N GLN A 207 -3.26 -19.37 9.02
CA GLN A 207 -3.39 -17.92 8.82
C GLN A 207 -3.98 -17.60 7.43
N PHE A 208 -3.50 -18.25 6.37
CA PHE A 208 -4.07 -18.06 5.03
C PHE A 208 -5.50 -18.56 4.90
N LYS A 209 -5.86 -19.67 5.57
CA LYS A 209 -7.26 -20.12 5.65
C LYS A 209 -8.15 -19.10 6.35
N GLN A 210 -7.67 -18.52 7.45
CA GLN A 210 -8.39 -17.47 8.17
C GLN A 210 -8.54 -16.21 7.30
N LEU A 211 -7.48 -15.79 6.60
CA LEU A 211 -7.51 -14.64 5.69
C LEU A 211 -8.58 -14.83 4.61
N LYS A 212 -8.56 -16.02 3.93
CA LYS A 212 -9.58 -16.37 2.93
C LYS A 212 -11.01 -16.44 3.50
N SER A 213 -11.16 -16.80 4.77
CA SER A 213 -12.49 -16.91 5.41
C SER A 213 -13.01 -15.55 5.88
N LYS A 214 -12.10 -14.60 6.16
CA LYS A 214 -12.45 -13.25 6.63
C LYS A 214 -12.82 -12.33 5.48
N PHE A 215 -12.20 -12.49 4.35
CA PHE A 215 -12.32 -11.64 3.16
C PHE A 215 -12.69 -12.46 1.91
#